data_dc59b9e01e48ec77af247c527361920e
#
_entry.id   dc59b9e01e48ec77af247c527361920e
#
_cell.length_a   1.000
_cell.length_b   1.000
_cell.length_c   1.000
_cell.angle_alpha   90.00
_cell.angle_beta   90.00
_cell.angle_gamma   90.00
#
_symmetry.space_group_name_H-M   'P 1'
#
loop_
_entity.id
_entity.type
_entity.pdbx_description
1 polymer ?
#
loop_
_entity_poly.entity_id
_entity_poly.type
_entity_poly.pdbx_seq_one_letter_code
_entity_poly.pdbx_strand_id
1 'polypeptide(L)'
;MDQAIAAGIAGAIVPDMPMDESAEFAVKCRERDFSLIQLITPTTSKERAVEIASQTTGFIYYVSITGITGERTELPPELTDNLRWLKTQTDLPICVGFGISSPEHVEVLKPVCDGMIVGSAIVRRIAAASEGSSTEAVLADVDGFAKTMLSAVNE
;
A
#
# COMPACT_ATOMS: atom_id res chain seq x y z
N MET A 1 -14.72 12.48 -9.48
CA MET A 1 -15.31 11.48 -8.55
C MET A 1 -16.56 10.82 -9.15
N ASP A 2 -17.60 11.54 -9.59
CA ASP A 2 -18.87 10.93 -10.08
C ASP A 2 -18.68 9.93 -11.23
N GLN A 3 -17.80 10.24 -12.19
CA GLN A 3 -17.46 9.29 -13.27
C GLN A 3 -16.77 8.04 -12.76
N ALA A 4 -15.91 8.16 -11.73
CA ALA A 4 -15.23 7.01 -11.14
C ALA A 4 -16.24 6.10 -10.42
N ILE A 5 -17.14 6.68 -9.62
CA ILE A 5 -18.20 5.94 -8.94
C ILE A 5 -19.12 5.25 -9.96
N ALA A 6 -19.53 5.94 -11.01
CA ALA A 6 -20.36 5.36 -12.07
C ALA A 6 -19.66 4.22 -12.83
N ALA A 7 -18.31 4.21 -12.86
CA ALA A 7 -17.49 3.13 -13.40
C ALA A 7 -17.21 1.99 -12.41
N GLY A 8 -17.76 2.04 -11.18
CA GLY A 8 -17.56 1.02 -10.15
C GLY A 8 -16.26 1.15 -9.36
N ILE A 9 -15.57 2.30 -9.42
CA ILE A 9 -14.36 2.55 -8.63
C ILE A 9 -14.77 2.92 -7.21
N ALA A 10 -14.24 2.20 -6.21
CA ALA A 10 -14.61 2.35 -4.80
C ALA A 10 -13.81 3.42 -4.05
N GLY A 11 -12.67 3.87 -4.58
CA GLY A 11 -11.81 4.84 -3.92
C GLY A 11 -10.61 5.26 -4.77
N ALA A 12 -9.82 6.18 -4.23
CA ALA A 12 -8.62 6.67 -4.90
C ALA A 12 -7.45 6.83 -3.91
N ILE A 13 -6.26 6.58 -4.43
CA ILE A 13 -4.99 6.97 -3.82
C ILE A 13 -4.53 8.24 -4.54
N VAL A 14 -4.32 9.34 -3.80
CA VAL A 14 -3.88 10.62 -4.38
C VAL A 14 -2.57 11.03 -3.71
N PRO A 15 -1.41 10.60 -4.25
CA PRO A 15 -0.11 10.70 -3.59
C PRO A 15 0.39 12.12 -3.35
N ASP A 16 -0.01 13.06 -4.18
CA ASP A 16 0.48 14.45 -4.24
C ASP A 16 -0.58 15.49 -3.85
N MET A 17 -1.66 15.07 -3.16
CA MET A 17 -2.68 15.99 -2.69
C MET A 17 -2.19 16.79 -1.47
N PRO A 18 -2.20 18.14 -1.53
CA PRO A 18 -1.91 18.97 -0.38
C PRO A 18 -2.97 18.75 0.73
N MET A 19 -2.54 18.83 1.99
CA MET A 19 -3.44 18.57 3.12
C MET A 19 -4.62 19.54 3.20
N ASP A 20 -4.41 20.79 2.88
CA ASP A 20 -5.46 21.81 2.90
C ASP A 20 -6.58 21.47 1.90
N GLU A 21 -6.22 20.87 0.77
CA GLU A 21 -7.18 20.38 -0.23
C GLU A 21 -7.77 19.03 0.14
N SER A 22 -7.00 18.19 0.86
CA SER A 22 -7.44 16.84 1.24
C SER A 22 -8.60 16.84 2.21
N ALA A 23 -8.69 17.82 3.12
CA ALA A 23 -9.76 17.92 4.10
C ALA A 23 -11.14 18.10 3.43
N GLU A 24 -11.25 19.03 2.48
CA GLU A 24 -12.50 19.26 1.72
C GLU A 24 -12.83 18.03 0.86
N PHE A 25 -11.82 17.45 0.21
CA PHE A 25 -12.01 16.28 -0.63
C PHE A 25 -12.42 15.04 0.19
N ALA A 26 -11.87 14.86 1.39
CA ALA A 26 -12.24 13.78 2.31
C ALA A 26 -13.71 13.86 2.74
N VAL A 27 -14.24 15.07 2.98
CA VAL A 27 -15.68 15.26 3.24
C VAL A 27 -16.52 14.80 2.06
N LYS A 28 -16.18 15.25 0.85
CA LYS A 28 -16.88 14.85 -0.39
C LYS A 28 -16.81 13.35 -0.64
N CYS A 29 -15.70 12.72 -0.32
CA CYS A 29 -15.52 11.27 -0.43
C CYS A 29 -16.45 10.52 0.52
N ARG A 30 -16.51 10.93 1.80
CA ARG A 30 -17.40 10.32 2.80
C ARG A 30 -18.88 10.43 2.41
N GLU A 31 -19.32 11.58 1.92
CA GLU A 31 -20.69 11.84 1.46
C GLU A 31 -21.12 10.93 0.30
N ARG A 32 -20.17 10.38 -0.44
CA ARG A 32 -20.38 9.59 -1.65
C ARG A 32 -20.01 8.11 -1.50
N ASP A 33 -19.68 7.66 -0.28
CA ASP A 33 -19.17 6.31 -0.01
C ASP A 33 -17.97 5.95 -0.91
N PHE A 34 -17.07 6.91 -1.09
CA PHE A 34 -15.86 6.79 -1.91
C PHE A 34 -14.63 6.87 -1.01
N SER A 35 -13.78 5.86 -1.02
CA SER A 35 -12.61 5.82 -0.15
C SER A 35 -11.51 6.76 -0.62
N LEU A 36 -11.04 7.62 0.28
CA LEU A 36 -9.81 8.40 0.11
C LEU A 36 -8.67 7.74 0.88
N ILE A 37 -7.79 7.07 0.15
CA ILE A 37 -6.62 6.42 0.72
C ILE A 37 -5.46 7.42 0.70
N GLN A 38 -4.91 7.75 1.87
CA GLN A 38 -3.80 8.68 1.98
C GLN A 38 -2.51 7.95 2.39
N LEU A 39 -1.36 8.59 2.08
CA LEU A 39 -0.04 8.04 2.30
C LEU A 39 0.57 8.59 3.59
N ILE A 40 1.14 7.68 4.39
CA ILE A 40 2.06 8.01 5.49
C ILE A 40 3.43 7.43 5.14
N THR A 41 4.47 8.22 5.35
CA THR A 41 5.86 7.82 5.05
C THR A 41 6.68 7.80 6.34
N PRO A 42 7.85 7.14 6.36
CA PRO A 42 8.76 7.16 7.52
C PRO A 42 9.22 8.57 7.94
N THR A 43 9.16 9.54 7.03
CA THR A 43 9.52 10.95 7.28
C THR A 43 8.34 11.81 7.74
N THR A 44 7.13 11.26 7.76
CA THR A 44 5.94 11.95 8.26
C THR A 44 6.03 12.10 9.78
N SER A 45 5.90 13.33 10.31
CA SER A 45 5.88 13.52 11.76
C SER A 45 4.66 12.82 12.39
N LYS A 46 4.74 12.49 13.68
CA LYS A 46 3.67 11.79 14.39
C LYS A 46 2.37 12.59 14.39
N GLU A 47 2.45 13.89 14.62
CA GLU A 47 1.30 14.81 14.60
C GLU A 47 0.63 14.79 13.22
N ARG A 48 1.47 14.85 12.17
CA ARG A 48 0.99 14.82 10.80
C ARG A 48 0.38 13.47 10.43
N ALA A 49 0.94 12.37 10.91
CA ALA A 49 0.39 11.03 10.67
C ALA A 49 -1.00 10.87 11.29
N VAL A 50 -1.24 11.41 12.49
CA VAL A 50 -2.57 11.42 13.13
C VAL A 50 -3.56 12.25 12.32
N GLU A 51 -3.14 13.42 11.84
CA GLU A 51 -3.98 14.28 10.99
C GLU A 51 -4.37 13.58 9.68
N ILE A 52 -3.41 12.96 8.99
CA ILE A 52 -3.65 12.17 7.78
C ILE A 52 -4.63 11.02 8.08
N ALA A 53 -4.42 10.28 9.15
CA ALA A 53 -5.29 9.19 9.55
C ALA A 53 -6.74 9.65 9.77
N SER A 54 -6.94 10.82 10.38
CA SER A 54 -8.29 11.37 10.63
C SER A 54 -9.06 11.74 9.37
N GLN A 55 -8.36 12.03 8.28
CA GLN A 55 -8.95 12.39 6.98
C GLN A 55 -9.05 11.19 6.02
N THR A 56 -8.31 10.12 6.30
CA THR A 56 -8.30 8.90 5.48
C THR A 56 -9.61 8.12 5.67
N THR A 57 -10.05 7.44 4.60
CA THR A 57 -11.12 6.45 4.65
C THR A 57 -10.66 5.19 3.90
N GLY A 58 -11.27 4.03 4.21
CA GLY A 58 -10.85 2.75 3.66
C GLY A 58 -9.64 2.18 4.39
N PHE A 59 -8.43 2.57 4.03
CA PHE A 59 -7.19 2.15 4.69
C PHE A 59 -6.09 3.22 4.60
N ILE A 60 -5.08 3.12 5.45
CA ILE A 60 -3.87 3.94 5.36
C ILE A 60 -2.84 3.20 4.51
N TYR A 61 -2.30 3.88 3.50
CA TYR A 61 -1.16 3.38 2.74
C TYR A 61 0.14 3.80 3.44
N TYR A 62 0.80 2.86 4.12
CA TYR A 62 2.10 3.15 4.73
C TYR A 62 3.22 2.82 3.74
N VAL A 63 4.02 3.83 3.41
CA VAL A 63 5.19 3.70 2.55
C VAL A 63 6.35 3.15 3.39
N SER A 64 6.85 1.95 3.08
CA SER A 64 7.89 1.29 3.88
C SER A 64 9.27 1.91 3.74
N ILE A 65 9.51 2.70 2.70
CA ILE A 65 10.86 3.19 2.33
C ILE A 65 10.80 4.63 1.83
N THR A 66 11.80 5.44 2.20
CA THR A 66 12.11 6.73 1.58
C THR A 66 13.13 6.52 0.45
N GLY A 67 12.77 6.85 -0.79
CA GLY A 67 13.67 6.79 -1.94
C GLY A 67 13.07 6.16 -3.19
N ILE A 68 13.87 6.00 -4.25
CA ILE A 68 13.44 5.52 -5.57
C ILE A 68 12.97 4.07 -5.48
N THR A 69 11.88 3.75 -6.16
CA THR A 69 11.31 2.40 -6.29
C THR A 69 12.36 1.38 -6.73
N GLY A 70 12.59 0.37 -5.88
CA GLY A 70 13.49 -0.75 -6.15
C GLY A 70 13.31 -1.83 -5.09
N GLU A 71 13.65 -3.08 -5.41
CA GLU A 71 13.69 -4.14 -4.41
C GLU A 71 14.84 -3.89 -3.44
N ARG A 72 14.56 -4.05 -2.15
CA ARG A 72 15.58 -4.18 -1.12
C ARG A 72 15.44 -5.55 -0.47
N THR A 73 16.56 -6.06 -0.01
CA THR A 73 16.61 -7.35 0.70
C THR A 73 16.19 -7.22 2.15
N GLU A 74 16.18 -6.01 2.71
CA GLU A 74 15.85 -5.77 4.11
C GLU A 74 14.93 -4.57 4.28
N LEU A 75 13.98 -4.70 5.21
CA LEU A 75 13.10 -3.63 5.64
C LEU A 75 13.79 -2.77 6.71
N PRO A 76 13.53 -1.45 6.74
CA PRO A 76 14.10 -0.59 7.79
C PRO A 76 13.67 -1.08 9.19
N PRO A 77 14.59 -1.15 10.17
CA PRO A 77 14.26 -1.65 11.52
C PRO A 77 13.20 -0.79 12.22
N GLU A 78 13.15 0.51 11.95
CA GLU A 78 12.16 1.44 12.52
C GLU A 78 10.76 1.24 11.96
N LEU A 79 10.60 0.51 10.86
CA LEU A 79 9.30 0.32 10.19
C LEU A 79 8.27 -0.34 11.11
N THR A 80 8.67 -1.41 11.79
CA THR A 80 7.76 -2.15 12.67
C THR A 80 7.32 -1.34 13.89
N ASP A 81 8.20 -0.52 14.43
CA ASP A 81 7.89 0.34 15.57
C ASP A 81 6.95 1.48 15.17
N ASN A 82 7.17 2.07 14.00
CA ASN A 82 6.29 3.09 13.44
C ASN A 82 4.88 2.53 13.16
N LEU A 83 4.79 1.32 12.61
CA LEU A 83 3.50 0.66 12.35
C LEU A 83 2.76 0.33 13.66
N ARG A 84 3.44 -0.24 14.66
CA ARG A 84 2.85 -0.49 15.99
C ARG A 84 2.33 0.79 16.61
N TRP A 85 3.13 1.87 16.57
CA TRP A 85 2.68 3.17 17.05
C TRP A 85 1.46 3.66 16.29
N LEU A 86 1.46 3.63 14.96
CA LEU A 86 0.34 4.10 14.13
C LEU A 86 -0.94 3.32 14.42
N LYS A 87 -0.86 2.02 14.65
CA LYS A 87 -2.00 1.19 15.08
C LYS A 87 -2.63 1.62 16.42
N THR A 88 -1.90 2.34 17.26
CA THR A 88 -2.47 2.91 18.51
C THR A 88 -3.20 4.24 18.27
N GLN A 89 -3.09 4.82 17.07
CA GLN A 89 -3.65 6.14 16.75
C GLN A 89 -4.91 6.06 15.88
N THR A 90 -5.23 4.90 15.30
CA THR A 90 -6.35 4.74 14.39
C THR A 90 -6.86 3.31 14.37
N ASP A 91 -8.17 3.16 14.12
CA ASP A 91 -8.82 1.86 13.87
C ASP A 91 -8.83 1.49 12.37
N LEU A 92 -8.35 2.37 11.48
CA LEU A 92 -8.27 2.07 10.06
C LEU A 92 -7.26 0.96 9.79
N PRO A 93 -7.54 0.06 8.83
CA PRO A 93 -6.55 -0.89 8.35
C PRO A 93 -5.29 -0.17 7.82
N ILE A 94 -4.13 -0.72 8.12
CA ILE A 94 -2.84 -0.21 7.64
C ILE A 94 -2.29 -1.19 6.62
N CYS A 95 -2.16 -0.74 5.37
CA CYS A 95 -1.55 -1.51 4.30
C CYS A 95 -0.15 -0.97 3.99
N VAL A 96 0.85 -1.83 4.06
CA VAL A 96 2.24 -1.46 3.81
C VAL A 96 2.58 -1.72 2.35
N GLY A 97 3.18 -0.75 1.68
CA GLY A 97 3.63 -0.84 0.30
C GLY A 97 5.05 -0.33 0.10
N PHE A 98 5.58 -0.53 -1.11
CA PHE A 98 6.95 -0.27 -1.56
C PHE A 98 8.00 -1.27 -1.06
N GLY A 99 8.69 -1.91 -2.01
CA GLY A 99 9.80 -2.82 -1.75
C GLY A 99 9.43 -4.23 -1.31
N ILE A 100 8.14 -4.52 -1.10
CA ILE A 100 7.69 -5.86 -0.71
C ILE A 100 7.79 -6.78 -1.92
N SER A 101 8.59 -7.85 -1.78
CA SER A 101 8.95 -8.71 -2.90
C SER A 101 9.20 -10.17 -2.54
N SER A 102 9.18 -10.51 -1.24
CA SER A 102 9.49 -11.87 -0.78
C SER A 102 8.66 -12.29 0.44
N PRO A 103 8.52 -13.61 0.68
CA PRO A 103 7.86 -14.15 1.86
C PRO A 103 8.44 -13.65 3.19
N GLU A 104 9.76 -13.45 3.26
CA GLU A 104 10.44 -12.96 4.46
C GLU A 104 9.94 -11.56 4.85
N HIS A 105 9.62 -10.71 3.87
CA HIS A 105 8.99 -9.41 4.14
C HIS A 105 7.58 -9.60 4.74
N VAL A 106 6.84 -10.60 4.27
CA VAL A 106 5.51 -10.93 4.83
C VAL A 106 5.63 -11.33 6.29
N GLU A 107 6.56 -12.23 6.63
CA GLU A 107 6.78 -12.70 8.02
C GLU A 107 7.07 -11.54 8.99
N VAL A 108 7.84 -10.55 8.55
CA VAL A 108 8.18 -9.38 9.38
C VAL A 108 6.97 -8.44 9.55
N LEU A 109 6.15 -8.28 8.51
CA LEU A 109 5.09 -7.27 8.46
C LEU A 109 3.74 -7.77 8.96
N LYS A 110 3.39 -9.05 8.77
CA LYS A 110 2.07 -9.57 9.14
C LYS A 110 1.67 -9.38 10.61
N PRO A 111 2.61 -9.33 11.61
CA PRO A 111 2.23 -9.05 12.99
C PRO A 111 1.90 -7.57 13.26
N VAL A 112 2.25 -6.66 12.35
CA VAL A 112 2.20 -5.20 12.60
C VAL A 112 1.40 -4.40 11.57
N CYS A 113 0.88 -5.04 10.50
CA CYS A 113 0.01 -4.40 9.51
C CYS A 113 -1.20 -5.29 9.19
N ASP A 114 -2.19 -4.73 8.51
CA ASP A 114 -3.44 -5.42 8.14
C ASP A 114 -3.42 -5.87 6.68
N GLY A 115 -2.49 -5.35 5.88
CA GLY A 115 -2.34 -5.73 4.48
C GLY A 115 -0.99 -5.32 3.91
N MET A 116 -0.65 -5.92 2.77
CA MET A 116 0.58 -5.64 2.05
C MET A 116 0.28 -5.37 0.58
N ILE A 117 0.96 -4.37 0.01
CA ILE A 117 0.79 -3.95 -1.38
C ILE A 117 2.05 -4.29 -2.15
N VAL A 118 1.91 -5.20 -3.11
CA VAL A 118 3.00 -5.68 -3.95
C VAL A 118 2.83 -5.13 -5.35
N GLY A 119 3.73 -4.26 -5.78
CA GLY A 119 3.70 -3.61 -7.09
C GLY A 119 4.88 -4.02 -7.97
N SER A 120 6.05 -3.43 -7.73
CA SER A 120 7.23 -3.55 -8.60
C SER A 120 7.68 -5.00 -8.84
N ALA A 121 7.50 -5.88 -7.88
CA ALA A 121 7.84 -7.31 -8.03
C ALA A 121 6.96 -8.02 -9.07
N ILE A 122 5.68 -7.64 -9.17
CA ILE A 122 4.76 -8.14 -10.20
C ILE A 122 5.06 -7.49 -11.56
N VAL A 123 5.24 -6.18 -11.58
CA VAL A 123 5.56 -5.43 -12.82
C VAL A 123 6.81 -5.97 -13.50
N ARG A 124 7.85 -6.33 -12.74
CA ARG A 124 9.06 -6.93 -13.30
C ARG A 124 8.80 -8.30 -13.95
N ARG A 125 7.98 -9.15 -13.36
CA ARG A 125 7.59 -10.43 -13.95
C ARG A 125 6.84 -10.23 -15.25
N ILE A 126 5.93 -9.25 -15.27
CA ILE A 126 5.19 -8.90 -16.49
C ILE A 126 6.14 -8.36 -17.57
N ALA A 127 7.17 -7.61 -17.21
CA ALA A 127 8.15 -7.06 -18.15
C ALA A 127 8.93 -8.14 -18.91
N ALA A 128 9.06 -9.36 -18.37
CA ALA A 128 9.67 -10.50 -19.04
C ALA A 128 8.97 -10.87 -20.37
N ALA A 129 7.69 -10.51 -20.54
CA ALA A 129 7.00 -10.65 -21.82
C ALA A 129 7.65 -9.81 -22.93
N SER A 130 8.17 -8.63 -22.60
CA SER A 130 8.88 -7.75 -23.55
C SER A 130 10.26 -8.29 -23.92
N GLU A 131 10.80 -9.22 -23.13
CA GLU A 131 12.12 -9.85 -23.31
C GLU A 131 12.01 -11.20 -24.05
N GLY A 132 10.83 -11.53 -24.59
CA GLY A 132 10.60 -12.72 -25.41
C GLY A 132 9.98 -13.93 -24.70
N SER A 133 9.60 -13.80 -23.44
CA SER A 133 8.82 -14.84 -22.75
C SER A 133 7.39 -14.91 -23.30
N SER A 134 6.81 -16.11 -23.36
CA SER A 134 5.39 -16.23 -23.77
C SER A 134 4.46 -15.68 -22.70
N THR A 135 3.28 -15.23 -23.10
CA THR A 135 2.24 -14.74 -22.17
C THR A 135 1.89 -15.79 -21.11
N GLU A 136 1.78 -17.06 -21.51
CA GLU A 136 1.47 -18.18 -20.63
C GLU A 136 2.56 -18.38 -19.57
N ALA A 137 3.83 -18.26 -19.95
CA ALA A 137 4.96 -18.37 -19.03
C ALA A 137 4.96 -17.22 -18.01
N VAL A 138 4.71 -15.99 -18.45
CA VAL A 138 4.61 -14.83 -17.58
C VAL A 138 3.43 -14.94 -16.60
N LEU A 139 2.27 -15.36 -17.07
CA LEU A 139 1.11 -15.59 -16.22
C LEU A 139 1.36 -16.67 -15.16
N ALA A 140 2.04 -17.77 -15.54
CA ALA A 140 2.41 -18.83 -14.60
C ALA A 140 3.41 -18.35 -13.54
N ASP A 141 4.38 -17.51 -13.90
CA ASP A 141 5.34 -16.92 -12.95
C ASP A 141 4.64 -15.96 -11.97
N VAL A 142 3.77 -15.09 -12.47
CA VAL A 142 2.98 -14.16 -11.61
C VAL A 142 2.06 -14.94 -10.67
N ASP A 143 1.37 -15.96 -11.15
CA ASP A 143 0.50 -16.82 -10.33
C ASP A 143 1.30 -17.57 -9.26
N GLY A 144 2.44 -18.17 -9.64
CA GLY A 144 3.35 -18.85 -8.70
C GLY A 144 3.85 -17.90 -7.60
N PHE A 145 4.28 -16.71 -7.98
CA PHE A 145 4.71 -15.68 -7.04
C PHE A 145 3.57 -15.25 -6.10
N ALA A 146 2.39 -14.97 -6.63
CA ALA A 146 1.24 -14.58 -5.82
C ALA A 146 0.86 -15.66 -4.81
N LYS A 147 0.86 -16.94 -5.22
CA LYS A 147 0.61 -18.09 -4.33
C LYS A 147 1.65 -18.18 -3.22
N THR A 148 2.93 -17.98 -3.53
CA THR A 148 4.02 -18.00 -2.54
C THR A 148 3.83 -16.91 -1.50
N MET A 149 3.50 -15.68 -1.93
CA MET A 149 3.24 -14.56 -1.02
C MET A 149 1.99 -14.80 -0.15
N LEU A 150 0.92 -15.35 -0.73
CA LEU A 150 -0.31 -15.68 0.00
C LEU A 150 -0.11 -16.81 1.02
N SER A 151 0.72 -17.82 0.71
CA SER A 151 1.07 -18.87 1.68
C SER A 151 1.72 -18.27 2.94
N ALA A 152 2.68 -17.38 2.76
CA ALA A 152 3.35 -16.70 3.89
C ALA A 152 2.40 -15.85 4.76
N VAL A 153 1.31 -15.30 4.17
CA VAL A 153 0.28 -14.59 4.94
C VAL A 153 -0.54 -15.54 5.81
N ASN A 154 -0.80 -16.77 5.31
CA ASN A 154 -1.72 -17.72 5.93
C ASN A 154 -1.06 -18.71 6.91
N GLU A 155 0.25 -18.79 6.92
CA GLU A 155 1.04 -19.56 7.91
C GLU A 155 1.16 -18.81 9.24
#